data_15a71af93576a7343a0f05e7eea1ddf2
#
_entry.id   15a71af93576a7343a0f05e7eea1ddf2
#
_cell.length_a   1.000
_cell.length_b   1.000
_cell.length_c   1.000
_cell.angle_alpha   90.00
_cell.angle_beta   90.00
_cell.angle_gamma   90.00
#
_symmetry.space_group_name_H-M   'P 1'
#
loop_
_entity.id
_entity.type
_entity.pdbx_description
1 polymer ?
#
loop_
_entity_poly.entity_id
_entity_poly.type
_entity_poly.pdbx_seq_one_letter_code
_entity_poly.pdbx_strand_id
1 'polypeptide(L)'
;MGRGAFPDGHELCLGMPGMHGNYTATTSIQNSDLLIAIGVRFDDRVTANPKFFAQNAKVIHADIDPAEIGKVRDAEVPIVGDAKSVIQALISELKGM
;
A
#
# COMPACT_ATOMS: atom_id res chain seq x y z
N MET A 1 -1.74 -8.38 -6.51
CA MET A 1 -1.29 -9.74 -6.18
C MET A 1 -1.80 -10.26 -4.86
N GLY A 2 -1.94 -9.43 -3.85
CA GLY A 2 -2.54 -9.84 -2.58
C GLY A 2 -4.06 -9.78 -2.56
N ARG A 3 -4.69 -9.54 -3.69
CA ARG A 3 -6.14 -9.44 -3.77
C ARG A 3 -6.78 -10.76 -3.35
N GLY A 4 -7.79 -10.71 -2.52
CA GLY A 4 -8.41 -11.89 -1.94
C GLY A 4 -7.94 -12.20 -0.54
N ALA A 5 -6.78 -11.67 -0.12
CA ALA A 5 -6.33 -11.79 1.26
C ALA A 5 -7.23 -11.02 2.22
N PHE A 6 -7.78 -9.90 1.74
CA PHE A 6 -8.82 -9.14 2.43
C PHE A 6 -10.16 -9.39 1.73
N PRO A 7 -11.25 -9.70 2.46
CA PRO A 7 -12.51 -10.07 1.82
C PRO A 7 -13.06 -8.99 0.91
N ASP A 8 -13.33 -9.35 -0.35
CA ASP A 8 -13.86 -8.41 -1.34
C ASP A 8 -15.24 -7.85 -0.94
N GLY A 9 -16.02 -8.62 -0.19
CA GLY A 9 -17.34 -8.18 0.26
C GLY A 9 -17.33 -7.28 1.48
N HIS A 10 -16.17 -7.06 2.09
CA HIS A 10 -16.07 -6.17 3.26
C HIS A 10 -16.27 -4.72 2.85
N GLU A 11 -17.00 -3.96 3.67
CA GLU A 11 -17.34 -2.56 3.35
C GLU A 11 -16.12 -1.65 3.17
N LEU A 12 -15.00 -1.98 3.79
CA LEU A 12 -13.77 -1.20 3.65
C LEU A 12 -12.90 -1.64 2.47
N CYS A 13 -13.28 -2.71 1.77
CA CYS A 13 -12.54 -3.17 0.60
C CYS A 13 -12.88 -2.30 -0.61
N LEU A 14 -11.87 -1.63 -1.16
CA LEU A 14 -12.06 -0.73 -2.31
C LEU A 14 -11.79 -1.42 -3.64
N GLY A 15 -11.22 -2.61 -3.62
CA GLY A 15 -10.90 -3.35 -4.84
C GLY A 15 -9.53 -2.98 -5.39
N MET A 16 -9.36 -3.14 -6.70
CA MET A 16 -8.08 -2.95 -7.36
C MET A 16 -7.90 -1.51 -7.83
N PRO A 17 -6.83 -0.82 -7.41
CA PRO A 17 -6.53 0.53 -7.92
C PRO A 17 -5.72 0.48 -9.21
N GLY A 18 -5.48 1.64 -9.80
CA GLY A 18 -4.59 1.80 -10.92
C GLY A 18 -5.30 2.01 -12.25
N MET A 19 -4.54 1.86 -13.35
CA MET A 19 -4.98 2.18 -14.70
C MET A 19 -6.21 1.37 -15.13
N HIS A 20 -6.25 0.10 -14.76
CA HIS A 20 -7.36 -0.81 -15.06
C HIS A 20 -8.17 -1.16 -13.80
N GLY A 21 -8.04 -0.34 -12.77
CA GLY A 21 -8.66 -0.62 -11.51
C GLY A 21 -9.94 0.16 -11.27
N ASN A 22 -10.39 0.08 -10.04
CA ASN A 22 -11.62 0.71 -9.57
C ASN A 22 -11.39 2.22 -9.35
N TYR A 23 -12.27 3.05 -9.88
CA TYR A 23 -12.17 4.52 -9.73
C TYR A 23 -12.18 4.93 -8.26
N THR A 24 -13.05 4.33 -7.44
CA THR A 24 -13.12 4.64 -6.02
C THR A 24 -11.82 4.30 -5.30
N ALA A 25 -11.23 3.14 -5.60
CA ALA A 25 -9.95 2.75 -5.01
C ALA A 25 -8.84 3.73 -5.40
N THR A 26 -8.76 4.07 -6.68
CA THR A 26 -7.74 4.98 -7.19
C THR A 26 -7.89 6.37 -6.55
N THR A 27 -9.10 6.89 -6.48
CA THR A 27 -9.37 8.21 -5.90
C THR A 27 -9.07 8.23 -4.40
N SER A 28 -9.44 7.17 -3.68
CA SER A 28 -9.17 7.08 -2.24
C SER A 28 -7.67 7.08 -1.95
N ILE A 29 -6.89 6.36 -2.76
CA ILE A 29 -5.44 6.35 -2.60
C ILE A 29 -4.85 7.73 -2.88
N GLN A 30 -5.29 8.40 -3.94
CA GLN A 30 -4.78 9.72 -4.31
C GLN A 30 -5.05 10.77 -3.24
N ASN A 31 -6.14 10.64 -2.50
CA ASN A 31 -6.55 11.60 -1.48
C ASN A 31 -6.16 11.17 -0.07
N SER A 32 -5.43 10.08 0.09
CA SER A 32 -5.02 9.60 1.41
C SER A 32 -3.92 10.46 2.02
N ASP A 33 -3.84 10.48 3.34
CA ASP A 33 -2.77 11.13 4.08
C ASP A 33 -1.74 10.12 4.59
N LEU A 34 -2.11 8.85 4.67
CA LEU A 34 -1.22 7.75 5.04
C LEU A 34 -1.51 6.56 4.15
N LEU A 35 -0.48 6.03 3.52
CA LEU A 35 -0.57 4.86 2.68
C LEU A 35 0.32 3.76 3.26
N ILE A 36 -0.28 2.64 3.63
CA ILE A 36 0.46 1.48 4.11
C ILE A 36 0.49 0.45 2.99
N ALA A 37 1.68 0.22 2.43
CA ALA A 37 1.86 -0.68 1.32
C ALA A 37 2.63 -1.92 1.78
N ILE A 38 2.04 -3.09 1.57
CA ILE A 38 2.63 -4.36 1.97
C ILE A 38 2.74 -5.25 0.74
N GLY A 39 3.97 -5.52 0.30
CA GLY A 39 4.23 -6.37 -0.85
C GLY A 39 3.85 -5.75 -2.19
N VAL A 40 3.83 -4.42 -2.28
CA VAL A 40 3.40 -3.69 -3.48
C VAL A 40 4.61 -3.05 -4.14
N ARG A 41 4.73 -3.20 -5.46
CA ARG A 41 5.85 -2.63 -6.21
C ARG A 41 5.65 -1.20 -6.66
N PHE A 42 4.46 -0.65 -6.60
CA PHE A 42 4.15 0.70 -7.13
C PHE A 42 4.56 0.86 -8.60
N ASP A 43 4.24 -0.13 -9.42
CA ASP A 43 4.53 -0.04 -10.85
C ASP A 43 3.55 0.93 -11.53
N ASP A 44 3.74 1.17 -12.83
CA ASP A 44 2.93 2.13 -13.58
C ASP A 44 1.46 1.72 -13.67
N ARG A 45 1.14 0.45 -13.48
CA ARG A 45 -0.26 -0.02 -13.46
C ARG A 45 -1.00 0.47 -12.23
N VAL A 46 -0.28 0.73 -11.13
CA VAL A 46 -0.84 1.22 -9.88
C VAL A 46 -0.74 2.74 -9.80
N THR A 47 0.43 3.28 -10.09
CA THR A 47 0.72 4.70 -9.85
C THR A 47 0.43 5.60 -11.04
N ALA A 48 0.37 5.05 -12.25
CA ALA A 48 0.29 5.79 -13.51
C ALA A 48 1.50 6.72 -13.66
N ASN A 49 1.46 7.93 -13.08
CA ASN A 49 2.60 8.82 -13.02
C ASN A 49 3.06 8.93 -11.56
N PRO A 50 4.21 8.33 -11.20
CA PRO A 50 4.66 8.31 -9.80
C PRO A 50 4.79 9.71 -9.18
N LYS A 51 5.11 10.71 -9.99
CA LYS A 51 5.27 12.09 -9.54
C LYS A 51 4.00 12.64 -8.92
N PHE A 52 2.84 12.20 -9.39
CA PHE A 52 1.54 12.70 -8.93
C PHE A 52 0.77 11.68 -8.08
N PHE A 53 1.38 10.53 -7.80
CA PHE A 53 0.70 9.47 -7.06
C PHE A 53 0.73 9.76 -5.56
N ALA A 54 -0.48 9.87 -4.96
CA ALA A 54 -0.66 10.07 -3.51
C ALA A 54 0.31 11.12 -2.94
N GLN A 55 0.35 12.30 -3.54
CA GLN A 55 1.33 13.35 -3.22
C GLN A 55 1.32 13.77 -1.75
N ASN A 56 0.15 13.76 -1.12
CA ASN A 56 -0.02 14.23 0.25
C ASN A 56 0.09 13.12 1.28
N ALA A 57 0.32 11.88 0.84
CA ALA A 57 0.37 10.74 1.73
C ALA A 57 1.79 10.49 2.22
N LYS A 58 1.91 10.17 3.51
CA LYS A 58 3.12 9.54 4.03
C LYS A 58 3.03 8.05 3.74
N VAL A 59 4.14 7.41 3.39
CA VAL A 59 4.15 6.02 2.96
C VAL A 59 4.91 5.15 3.93
N ILE A 60 4.25 4.10 4.42
CA ILE A 60 4.89 2.99 5.10
C ILE A 60 4.95 1.86 4.08
N HIS A 61 6.15 1.46 3.68
CA HIS A 61 6.33 0.46 2.64
C HIS A 61 7.07 -0.75 3.20
N ALA A 62 6.39 -1.90 3.23
CA ALA A 62 6.95 -3.16 3.68
C ALA A 62 7.07 -4.12 2.52
N ASP A 63 8.23 -4.73 2.35
CA ASP A 63 8.46 -5.74 1.33
C ASP A 63 9.56 -6.68 1.80
N ILE A 64 9.51 -7.92 1.31
CA ILE A 64 10.56 -8.89 1.62
C ILE A 64 11.84 -8.59 0.84
N ASP A 65 11.71 -7.92 -0.30
CA ASP A 65 12.84 -7.52 -1.14
C ASP A 65 13.17 -6.04 -0.88
N PRO A 66 14.30 -5.73 -0.23
CA PRO A 66 14.66 -4.35 0.05
C PRO A 66 14.85 -3.49 -1.20
N ALA A 67 15.14 -4.10 -2.35
CA ALA A 67 15.31 -3.36 -3.60
C ALA A 67 13.99 -2.75 -4.10
N GLU A 68 12.85 -3.28 -3.69
CA GLU A 68 11.54 -2.75 -4.09
C GLU A 68 11.11 -1.56 -3.26
N ILE A 69 11.63 -1.43 -2.03
CA ILE A 69 11.22 -0.35 -1.13
C ILE A 69 11.85 0.96 -1.59
N GLY A 70 11.00 1.96 -1.82
CA GLY A 70 11.45 3.28 -2.25
C GLY A 70 11.87 3.36 -3.71
N LYS A 71 11.71 2.28 -4.48
CA LYS A 71 12.17 2.21 -5.86
C LYS A 71 11.41 3.18 -6.77
N VAL A 72 10.10 3.24 -6.63
CA VAL A 72 9.23 4.10 -7.45
C VAL A 72 8.67 5.25 -6.61
N ARG A 73 8.23 4.96 -5.41
CA ARG A 73 7.67 5.93 -4.48
C ARG A 73 8.46 5.88 -3.18
N ASP A 74 9.04 7.01 -2.78
CA ASP A 74 9.81 7.08 -1.54
C ASP A 74 8.94 6.70 -0.34
N ALA A 75 9.55 5.99 0.60
CA ALA A 75 8.87 5.57 1.83
C ALA A 75 9.42 6.33 3.02
N GLU A 76 8.55 6.94 3.81
CA GLU A 76 8.92 7.57 5.07
C GLU A 76 9.30 6.51 6.10
N VAL A 77 8.64 5.34 6.06
CA VAL A 77 8.97 4.21 6.93
C VAL A 77 9.17 2.96 6.07
N PRO A 78 10.43 2.63 5.74
CA PRO A 78 10.72 1.39 5.03
C PRO A 78 10.81 0.21 6.00
N ILE A 79 10.19 -0.92 5.65
CA ILE A 79 10.24 -2.13 6.47
C ILE A 79 10.59 -3.31 5.58
N VAL A 80 11.68 -4.01 5.88
CA VAL A 80 12.06 -5.24 5.18
C VAL A 80 11.57 -6.42 6.00
N GLY A 81 10.68 -7.22 5.42
CA GLY A 81 10.13 -8.38 6.10
C GLY A 81 8.99 -9.00 5.29
N ASP A 82 8.57 -10.21 5.67
CA ASP A 82 7.43 -10.82 5.02
C ASP A 82 6.12 -10.22 5.53
N ALA A 83 5.08 -10.30 4.68
CA ALA A 83 3.80 -9.64 4.96
C ALA A 83 3.17 -10.12 6.25
N LYS A 84 3.22 -11.42 6.53
CA LYS A 84 2.62 -11.99 7.73
C LYS A 84 3.25 -11.45 9.00
N SER A 85 4.59 -11.43 9.05
CA SER A 85 5.33 -10.93 10.21
C SER A 85 5.09 -9.44 10.42
N VAL A 86 5.08 -8.66 9.34
CA VAL A 86 4.82 -7.22 9.40
C VAL A 86 3.41 -6.94 9.91
N ILE A 87 2.41 -7.65 9.40
CA ILE A 87 1.03 -7.47 9.83
C ILE A 87 0.87 -7.83 11.30
N GLN A 88 1.48 -8.93 11.75
CA GLN A 88 1.42 -9.33 13.15
C GLN A 88 2.05 -8.29 14.07
N ALA A 89 3.18 -7.73 13.67
CA ALA A 89 3.84 -6.68 14.44
C ALA A 89 2.98 -5.40 14.51
N LEU A 90 2.36 -5.01 13.41
CA LEU A 90 1.46 -3.86 13.38
C LEU A 90 0.26 -4.06 14.29
N ILE A 91 -0.34 -5.24 14.28
CA ILE A 91 -1.47 -5.56 15.14
C ILE A 91 -1.07 -5.45 16.62
N SER A 92 0.09 -6.00 16.99
CA SER A 92 0.59 -5.92 18.36
C SER A 92 0.78 -4.49 18.82
N GLU A 93 1.38 -3.65 17.99
CA GLU A 93 1.61 -2.24 18.32
C GLU A 93 0.29 -1.46 18.44
N LEU A 94 -0.66 -1.73 17.56
CA LEU A 94 -1.96 -1.03 17.57
C LEU A 94 -2.80 -1.42 18.79
N LYS A 95 -2.66 -2.66 19.26
CA LYS A 95 -3.37 -3.09 20.48
C LYS A 95 -2.87 -2.40 21.74
N GLY A 96 -1.62 -1.93 21.73
CA GLY A 96 -1.03 -1.20 22.83
C GLY A 96 -1.41 0.27 22.91
N MET A 97 -2.18 0.72 21.95
CA MET A 97 -2.54 2.16 21.83
C MET A 97 -3.90 2.45 22.44
#